data_fa67875ee71263c5144495459bae350d
#
_entry.id   fa67875ee71263c5144495459bae350d
#
_cell.length_a   1.000
_cell.length_b   1.000
_cell.length_c   1.000
_cell.angle_alpha   90.00
_cell.angle_beta   90.00
_cell.angle_gamma   90.00
#
_symmetry.space_group_name_H-M   'P 1'
#
loop_
_entity.id
_entity.type
_entity.pdbx_description
1 polymer ?
#
loop_
_entity_poly.entity_id
_entity_poly.type
_entity_poly.pdbx_seq_one_letter_code
_entity_poly.pdbx_strand_id
1 'polypeptide(L)'
;MSRDAGSEVAALPQDDHDLIDPHFHADGDLHALWARHRREAPVRWTQTPYGRGYWSLTSYERVRDVYLNPVAFSSQRNGATLPLNAQMADPEQSQTLRLAMKGAMLPQNDPPRHGIMRRAFQRHFMPKALQDLEPFVANLATDLIGEMLDKGECDFVNDVAARLPSTVIFEIMQIPREDWDFLFEMANRGSAPADPDYGNGSVLESRNQAVKAILGYIIDLAKCRRASPGDDLISVLATATVDGVPLTDEEIGYNGFMFVAAGQETTRNSLTAGIAQLIKAPDQMQRLRANPDLLQTLPDEFVRWRSPLTHVLRTATQDMELGGQRIREGDWLVAWIASANRDETVFADPFTFDIGRKPNPHLGFGAADHFCLGGLLARLQLRRIMTAFLEHVEDIELTGAIENVASHQFSGFKRMPVRVKARSRVIA
;
A
#
# COMPACT_ATOMS: atom_id res chain seq x y z
N MET A 1 -20.72 47.23 11.19
CA MET A 1 -19.67 46.91 12.17
C MET A 1 -19.26 45.45 11.93
N SER A 2 -18.25 45.29 11.10
CA SER A 2 -17.62 44.02 10.73
C SER A 2 -16.79 43.57 11.94
N ARG A 3 -17.03 42.35 12.44
CA ARG A 3 -16.12 41.68 13.36
C ARG A 3 -15.23 40.76 12.50
N ASP A 4 -14.04 41.25 12.22
CA ASP A 4 -12.91 40.41 11.84
C ASP A 4 -12.60 39.48 13.01
N ALA A 5 -12.98 38.23 12.88
CA ALA A 5 -12.52 37.14 13.73
C ALA A 5 -11.36 36.45 12.99
N GLY A 6 -10.18 37.05 13.07
CA GLY A 6 -8.93 36.33 12.88
C GLY A 6 -8.80 35.32 14.01
N SER A 7 -9.33 34.10 13.84
CA SER A 7 -9.02 33.00 14.74
C SER A 7 -7.57 32.63 14.51
N GLU A 8 -6.67 32.99 15.42
CA GLU A 8 -5.41 32.29 15.60
C GLU A 8 -5.75 30.82 15.73
N VAL A 9 -5.45 30.02 14.70
CA VAL A 9 -5.53 28.57 14.79
C VAL A 9 -4.47 28.17 15.82
N ALA A 10 -4.90 27.78 17.02
CA ALA A 10 -4.00 27.30 18.05
C ALA A 10 -3.11 26.19 17.43
N ALA A 11 -1.80 26.28 17.68
CA ALA A 11 -0.87 25.27 17.18
C ALA A 11 -1.32 23.87 17.61
N LEU A 12 -1.32 22.93 16.68
CA LEU A 12 -1.68 21.53 16.97
C LEU A 12 -0.73 20.96 18.04
N PRO A 13 -1.21 20.06 18.91
CA PRO A 13 -0.32 19.23 19.70
C PRO A 13 0.72 18.54 18.81
N GLN A 14 1.98 18.48 19.24
CA GLN A 14 3.06 17.94 18.40
C GLN A 14 2.76 16.54 17.88
N ASP A 15 2.24 15.65 18.72
CA ASP A 15 1.86 14.28 18.32
C ASP A 15 0.80 14.26 17.21
N ASP A 16 -0.15 15.20 17.24
CA ASP A 16 -1.22 15.29 16.25
C ASP A 16 -0.68 15.75 14.90
N HIS A 17 0.29 16.68 14.91
CA HIS A 17 1.01 17.11 13.72
C HIS A 17 1.85 15.95 13.15
N ASP A 18 2.64 15.29 13.97
CA ASP A 18 3.57 14.23 13.56
C ASP A 18 2.85 13.04 12.90
N LEU A 19 1.62 12.74 13.35
CA LEU A 19 0.82 11.66 12.75
C LEU A 19 0.36 11.91 11.31
N ILE A 20 0.37 13.14 10.84
CA ILE A 20 -0.09 13.51 9.49
C ILE A 20 1.03 14.14 8.64
N ASP A 21 2.17 14.47 9.23
CA ASP A 21 3.31 15.08 8.52
C ASP A 21 4.04 14.01 7.67
N PRO A 22 4.02 14.11 6.32
CA PRO A 22 4.72 13.18 5.45
C PRO A 22 6.24 13.11 5.73
N HIS A 23 6.85 14.22 6.15
CA HIS A 23 8.29 14.27 6.46
C HIS A 23 8.61 13.57 7.78
N PHE A 24 7.76 13.72 8.80
CA PHE A 24 7.90 12.94 10.03
C PHE A 24 7.70 11.43 9.78
N HIS A 25 6.81 11.07 8.85
CA HIS A 25 6.67 9.67 8.41
C HIS A 25 7.92 9.14 7.67
N ALA A 26 8.64 10.00 6.97
CA ALA A 26 9.90 9.62 6.33
C ALA A 26 11.05 9.43 7.33
N ASP A 27 11.27 10.40 8.23
CA ASP A 27 12.50 10.54 8.98
C ASP A 27 12.34 10.53 10.51
N GLY A 28 11.09 10.62 11.01
CA GLY A 28 10.76 10.63 12.43
C GLY A 28 10.61 9.23 13.05
N ASP A 29 10.56 9.16 14.38
CA ASP A 29 10.34 7.91 15.12
C ASP A 29 8.85 7.67 15.41
N LEU A 30 8.10 7.33 14.38
CA LEU A 30 6.69 6.95 14.49
C LEU A 30 6.46 5.74 15.40
N HIS A 31 7.41 4.80 15.45
CA HIS A 31 7.24 3.62 16.29
C HIS A 31 7.28 3.96 17.77
N ALA A 32 8.13 4.88 18.20
CA ALA A 32 8.14 5.37 19.57
C ALA A 32 6.83 6.13 19.89
N LEU A 33 6.34 6.98 18.96
CA LEU A 33 5.07 7.67 19.10
C LEU A 33 3.90 6.71 19.25
N TRP A 34 3.76 5.74 18.34
CA TRP A 34 2.70 4.74 18.40
C TRP A 34 2.79 3.82 19.62
N ALA A 35 4.01 3.43 20.06
CA ALA A 35 4.19 2.62 21.26
C ALA A 35 3.71 3.35 22.51
N ARG A 36 3.96 4.65 22.62
CA ARG A 36 3.40 5.50 23.69
C ARG A 36 1.88 5.55 23.63
N HIS A 37 1.30 5.81 22.45
CA HIS A 37 -0.16 5.86 22.26
C HIS A 37 -0.82 4.51 22.57
N ARG A 38 -0.23 3.38 22.18
CA ARG A 38 -0.79 2.04 22.52
C ARG A 38 -0.90 1.83 24.03
N ARG A 39 0.10 2.29 24.81
CA ARG A 39 0.12 2.13 26.26
C ARG A 39 -0.79 3.12 26.99
N GLU A 40 -0.84 4.37 26.53
CA GLU A 40 -1.48 5.48 27.28
C GLU A 40 -2.91 5.75 26.82
N ALA A 41 -3.15 5.71 25.50
CA ALA A 41 -4.44 6.05 24.90
C ALA A 41 -4.61 5.35 23.54
N PRO A 42 -4.88 4.03 23.51
CA PRO A 42 -4.98 3.27 22.25
C PRO A 42 -6.14 3.70 21.35
N VAL A 43 -7.12 4.41 21.90
CA VAL A 43 -8.18 5.14 21.18
C VAL A 43 -8.10 6.59 21.61
N ARG A 44 -7.57 7.46 20.76
CA ARG A 44 -7.27 8.85 21.08
C ARG A 44 -7.86 9.80 20.05
N TRP A 45 -8.50 10.88 20.52
CA TRP A 45 -8.89 11.98 19.64
C TRP A 45 -7.65 12.72 19.16
N THR A 46 -7.55 12.93 17.86
CA THR A 46 -6.43 13.57 17.16
C THR A 46 -6.98 14.70 16.30
N GLN A 47 -6.38 15.88 16.37
CA GLN A 47 -6.78 17.03 15.58
C GLN A 47 -6.03 17.08 14.25
N THR A 48 -6.61 17.73 13.25
CA THR A 48 -5.95 18.02 11.98
C THR A 48 -5.87 19.52 11.73
N PRO A 49 -4.93 20.02 10.92
CA PRO A 49 -4.78 21.43 10.62
C PRO A 49 -5.95 22.01 9.81
N TYR A 50 -6.83 21.16 9.31
CA TYR A 50 -8.02 21.55 8.54
C TYR A 50 -9.33 21.50 9.35
N GLY A 51 -9.22 21.52 10.68
CA GLY A 51 -10.34 21.75 11.59
C GLY A 51 -11.23 20.54 11.87
N ARG A 52 -10.98 19.38 11.21
CA ARG A 52 -11.68 18.12 11.46
C ARG A 52 -10.73 17.16 12.17
N GLY A 53 -11.14 16.63 13.34
CA GLY A 53 -10.40 15.60 14.04
C GLY A 53 -10.79 14.19 13.62
N TYR A 54 -10.07 13.21 14.18
CA TYR A 54 -10.35 11.79 14.00
C TYR A 54 -9.95 10.99 15.26
N TRP A 55 -10.48 9.81 15.42
CA TRP A 55 -10.06 8.85 16.43
C TRP A 55 -8.87 8.04 15.90
N SER A 56 -7.72 8.22 16.51
CA SER A 56 -6.49 7.46 16.24
C SER A 56 -6.56 6.12 16.97
N LEU A 57 -6.51 5.01 16.23
CA LEU A 57 -6.55 3.65 16.74
C LEU A 57 -5.18 3.03 16.55
N THR A 58 -4.46 2.73 17.65
CA THR A 58 -3.06 2.29 17.60
C THR A 58 -2.84 0.85 18.05
N SER A 59 -3.71 0.27 18.90
CA SER A 59 -3.59 -1.12 19.31
C SER A 59 -4.11 -2.10 18.26
N TYR A 60 -3.53 -3.29 18.21
CA TYR A 60 -3.92 -4.36 17.30
C TYR A 60 -5.41 -4.70 17.39
N GLU A 61 -5.94 -4.84 18.60
CA GLU A 61 -7.34 -5.17 18.84
C GLU A 61 -8.26 -4.12 18.20
N ARG A 62 -8.01 -2.81 18.42
CA ARG A 62 -8.88 -1.74 17.91
C ARG A 62 -8.76 -1.58 16.38
N VAL A 63 -7.58 -1.75 15.84
CA VAL A 63 -7.40 -1.78 14.37
C VAL A 63 -8.14 -2.97 13.76
N ARG A 64 -8.07 -4.14 14.40
CA ARG A 64 -8.78 -5.34 13.94
C ARG A 64 -10.31 -5.19 14.05
N ASP A 65 -10.83 -4.59 15.13
CA ASP A 65 -12.27 -4.33 15.32
C ASP A 65 -12.87 -3.57 14.15
N VAL A 66 -12.14 -2.58 13.64
CA VAL A 66 -12.56 -1.78 12.48
C VAL A 66 -12.66 -2.61 11.20
N TYR A 67 -11.75 -3.56 10.98
CA TYR A 67 -11.82 -4.47 9.83
C TYR A 67 -12.96 -5.49 9.94
N LEU A 68 -13.23 -5.98 11.15
CA LEU A 68 -14.22 -7.04 11.38
C LEU A 68 -15.66 -6.53 11.36
N ASN A 69 -15.87 -5.21 11.41
CA ASN A 69 -17.21 -4.64 11.48
C ASN A 69 -17.46 -3.56 10.40
N PRO A 70 -17.50 -3.94 9.12
CA PRO A 70 -17.67 -2.99 8.01
C PRO A 70 -19.06 -2.31 8.01
N VAL A 71 -20.02 -2.84 8.75
CA VAL A 71 -21.36 -2.21 8.90
C VAL A 71 -21.26 -0.99 9.82
N ALA A 72 -20.51 -1.10 10.92
CA ALA A 72 -20.30 0.01 11.86
C ALA A 72 -19.25 1.02 11.38
N PHE A 73 -18.30 0.59 10.53
CA PHE A 73 -17.15 1.37 10.09
C PHE A 73 -17.08 1.43 8.55
N SER A 74 -17.77 2.42 7.97
CA SER A 74 -17.87 2.60 6.53
C SER A 74 -16.54 2.99 5.89
N SER A 75 -16.21 2.33 4.78
CA SER A 75 -15.12 2.70 3.87
C SER A 75 -15.54 3.76 2.85
N GLN A 76 -16.85 3.89 2.62
CA GLN A 76 -17.42 4.68 1.54
C GLN A 76 -17.69 6.13 1.94
N ARG A 77 -18.21 6.38 3.16
CA ARG A 77 -18.76 7.68 3.56
C ARG A 77 -17.79 8.87 3.40
N ASN A 78 -16.49 8.68 3.65
CA ASN A 78 -15.47 9.73 3.51
C ASN A 78 -14.14 9.20 2.91
N GLY A 79 -14.22 8.10 2.16
CA GLY A 79 -13.05 7.44 1.60
C GLY A 79 -12.33 6.53 2.59
N ALA A 80 -11.25 5.90 2.13
CA ALA A 80 -10.55 4.86 2.88
C ALA A 80 -9.14 5.28 3.36
N THR A 81 -8.72 6.52 3.10
CA THR A 81 -7.40 7.06 3.49
C THR A 81 -7.53 8.47 4.05
N LEU A 82 -6.68 8.79 5.02
CA LEU A 82 -6.64 10.13 5.62
C LEU A 82 -6.17 11.17 4.59
N PRO A 83 -6.91 12.29 4.39
CA PRO A 83 -6.48 13.36 3.50
C PRO A 83 -5.21 14.06 3.98
N LEU A 84 -4.36 14.51 3.04
CA LEU A 84 -3.14 15.27 3.35
C LEU A 84 -3.40 16.73 3.74
N ASN A 85 -4.52 17.32 3.29
CA ASN A 85 -4.85 18.72 3.51
C ASN A 85 -6.36 18.98 3.43
N ALA A 86 -6.77 20.21 3.75
CA ALA A 86 -8.16 20.64 3.73
C ALA A 86 -8.84 20.44 2.35
N GLN A 87 -8.13 20.73 1.28
CA GLN A 87 -8.69 20.61 -0.08
C GLN A 87 -8.97 19.15 -0.44
N MET A 88 -8.10 18.23 -0.03
CA MET A 88 -8.33 16.79 -0.21
C MET A 88 -9.44 16.25 0.68
N ALA A 89 -9.69 16.89 1.82
CA ALA A 89 -10.76 16.54 2.76
C ALA A 89 -12.14 17.11 2.35
N ASP A 90 -12.17 18.03 1.40
CA ASP A 90 -13.38 18.70 0.93
C ASP A 90 -13.92 18.02 -0.34
N PRO A 91 -15.11 17.40 -0.30
CA PRO A 91 -15.69 16.76 -1.48
C PRO A 91 -16.05 17.75 -2.59
N GLU A 92 -16.17 19.06 -2.32
CA GLU A 92 -16.40 20.04 -3.38
C GLU A 92 -15.13 20.34 -4.18
N GLN A 93 -13.96 20.22 -3.55
CA GLN A 93 -12.66 20.45 -4.18
C GLN A 93 -12.01 19.15 -4.68
N SER A 94 -12.22 18.02 -3.99
CA SER A 94 -11.61 16.73 -4.30
C SER A 94 -12.56 15.83 -5.11
N GLN A 95 -12.33 15.73 -6.41
CA GLN A 95 -13.05 14.78 -7.28
C GLN A 95 -12.84 13.34 -6.81
N THR A 96 -11.61 13.00 -6.41
CA THR A 96 -11.28 11.66 -5.89
C THR A 96 -12.14 11.31 -4.67
N LEU A 97 -12.33 12.25 -3.73
CA LEU A 97 -13.16 12.03 -2.56
C LEU A 97 -14.64 11.89 -2.95
N ARG A 98 -15.16 12.75 -3.84
CA ARG A 98 -16.55 12.62 -4.32
C ARG A 98 -16.86 11.25 -4.90
N LEU A 99 -15.94 10.71 -5.68
CA LEU A 99 -16.12 9.41 -6.32
C LEU A 99 -15.89 8.25 -5.33
N ALA A 100 -14.99 8.43 -4.37
CA ALA A 100 -14.89 7.51 -3.23
C ALA A 100 -16.21 7.38 -2.48
N MET A 101 -16.84 8.50 -2.15
CA MET A 101 -18.14 8.55 -1.47
C MET A 101 -19.28 7.90 -2.30
N LYS A 102 -19.14 7.88 -3.62
CA LYS A 102 -20.06 7.15 -4.53
C LYS A 102 -19.75 5.66 -4.67
N GLY A 103 -18.67 5.16 -4.04
CA GLY A 103 -18.25 3.77 -4.16
C GLY A 103 -17.68 3.43 -5.55
N ALA A 104 -17.01 4.37 -6.21
CA ALA A 104 -16.46 4.15 -7.54
C ALA A 104 -15.31 3.11 -7.57
N MET A 105 -14.62 2.90 -6.44
CA MET A 105 -13.46 2.02 -6.34
C MET A 105 -13.70 0.91 -5.31
N LEU A 106 -13.27 -0.30 -5.59
CA LEU A 106 -13.51 -1.49 -4.76
C LEU A 106 -13.25 -1.27 -3.26
N PRO A 107 -12.07 -0.80 -2.80
CA PRO A 107 -11.79 -0.66 -1.37
C PRO A 107 -12.59 0.46 -0.68
N GLN A 108 -13.30 1.27 -1.44
CA GLN A 108 -14.15 2.37 -0.97
C GLN A 108 -15.63 2.04 -1.05
N ASN A 109 -15.98 0.76 -1.11
CA ASN A 109 -17.36 0.29 -1.06
C ASN A 109 -17.64 -0.38 0.28
N ASP A 110 -18.87 -0.22 0.73
CA ASP A 110 -19.43 -0.97 1.85
C ASP A 110 -20.19 -2.22 1.37
N PRO A 111 -20.45 -3.21 2.22
CA PRO A 111 -21.37 -4.31 1.89
C PRO A 111 -22.78 -3.80 1.59
N PRO A 112 -23.53 -4.42 0.65
CA PRO A 112 -23.18 -5.64 -0.12
C PRO A 112 -22.36 -5.35 -1.39
N ARG A 113 -22.30 -4.10 -1.85
CA ARG A 113 -21.67 -3.70 -3.12
C ARG A 113 -20.21 -4.10 -3.19
N HIS A 114 -19.44 -3.92 -2.09
CA HIS A 114 -18.06 -4.37 -2.00
C HIS A 114 -17.90 -5.84 -2.42
N GLY A 115 -18.70 -6.73 -1.82
CA GLY A 115 -18.60 -8.16 -2.09
C GLY A 115 -18.96 -8.53 -3.54
N ILE A 116 -19.92 -7.84 -4.15
CA ILE A 116 -20.31 -8.06 -5.55
C ILE A 116 -19.18 -7.66 -6.48
N MET A 117 -18.65 -6.45 -6.32
CA MET A 117 -17.53 -5.93 -7.12
C MET A 117 -16.26 -6.77 -6.94
N ARG A 118 -15.95 -7.19 -5.70
CA ARG A 118 -14.82 -8.05 -5.39
C ARG A 118 -14.90 -9.39 -6.15
N ARG A 119 -16.07 -10.03 -6.17
CA ARG A 119 -16.26 -11.29 -6.92
C ARG A 119 -16.01 -11.14 -8.42
N ALA A 120 -16.37 -9.99 -9.00
CA ALA A 120 -16.10 -9.73 -10.41
C ALA A 120 -14.60 -9.70 -10.73
N PHE A 121 -13.78 -9.10 -9.84
CA PHE A 121 -12.35 -8.88 -10.10
C PHE A 121 -11.44 -10.01 -9.64
N GLN A 122 -11.85 -10.81 -8.63
CA GLN A 122 -10.95 -11.71 -7.91
C GLN A 122 -10.37 -12.85 -8.75
N ARG A 123 -10.94 -13.19 -9.90
CA ARG A 123 -10.52 -14.37 -10.69
C ARG A 123 -9.03 -14.38 -11.04
N HIS A 124 -8.46 -13.21 -11.35
CA HIS A 124 -7.04 -13.06 -11.68
C HIS A 124 -6.08 -13.17 -10.49
N PHE A 125 -6.61 -13.17 -9.27
CA PHE A 125 -5.85 -13.24 -8.02
C PHE A 125 -6.08 -14.55 -7.26
N MET A 126 -6.84 -15.48 -7.83
CA MET A 126 -7.10 -16.80 -7.26
C MET A 126 -5.94 -17.77 -7.53
N PRO A 127 -5.76 -18.82 -6.70
CA PRO A 127 -4.61 -19.73 -6.80
C PRO A 127 -4.36 -20.28 -8.20
N LYS A 128 -5.42 -20.63 -8.95
CA LYS A 128 -5.29 -21.16 -10.31
C LYS A 128 -4.65 -20.15 -11.27
N ALA A 129 -5.14 -18.89 -11.29
CA ALA A 129 -4.58 -17.85 -12.14
C ALA A 129 -3.13 -17.52 -11.75
N LEU A 130 -2.82 -17.55 -10.45
CA LEU A 130 -1.46 -17.32 -9.96
C LEU A 130 -0.51 -18.47 -10.31
N GLN A 131 -1.00 -19.70 -10.33
CA GLN A 131 -0.21 -20.85 -10.79
C GLN A 131 0.18 -20.71 -12.28
N ASP A 132 -0.76 -20.22 -13.11
CA ASP A 132 -0.51 -19.99 -14.53
C ASP A 132 0.44 -18.79 -14.76
N LEU A 133 0.42 -17.79 -13.88
CA LEU A 133 1.30 -16.61 -13.91
C LEU A 133 2.70 -16.86 -13.34
N GLU A 134 2.85 -17.86 -12.47
CA GLU A 134 4.08 -18.11 -11.71
C GLU A 134 5.35 -18.26 -12.56
N PRO A 135 5.34 -18.97 -13.72
CA PRO A 135 6.53 -19.04 -14.59
C PRO A 135 6.97 -17.66 -15.10
N PHE A 136 6.01 -16.79 -15.45
CA PHE A 136 6.32 -15.42 -15.87
C PHE A 136 7.00 -14.62 -14.74
N VAL A 137 6.44 -14.68 -13.52
CA VAL A 137 7.01 -13.98 -12.35
C VAL A 137 8.40 -14.53 -12.01
N ALA A 138 8.62 -15.84 -12.12
CA ALA A 138 9.92 -16.46 -11.84
C ALA A 138 10.99 -16.03 -12.86
N ASN A 139 10.66 -16.03 -14.16
CA ASN A 139 11.57 -15.56 -15.20
C ASN A 139 11.90 -14.08 -15.03
N LEU A 140 10.90 -13.24 -14.84
CA LEU A 140 11.09 -11.81 -14.58
C LEU A 140 11.98 -11.56 -13.36
N ALA A 141 11.79 -12.31 -12.27
CA ALA A 141 12.62 -12.21 -11.09
C ALA A 141 14.09 -12.56 -11.39
N THR A 142 14.33 -13.63 -12.17
CA THR A 142 15.67 -14.03 -12.59
C THR A 142 16.33 -12.97 -13.47
N ASP A 143 15.59 -12.42 -14.44
CA ASP A 143 16.08 -11.39 -15.34
C ASP A 143 16.47 -10.11 -14.58
N LEU A 144 15.61 -9.64 -13.65
CA LEU A 144 15.89 -8.47 -12.83
C LEU A 144 17.13 -8.65 -11.92
N ILE A 145 17.30 -9.82 -11.34
CA ILE A 145 18.49 -10.14 -10.54
C ILE A 145 19.73 -10.23 -11.44
N GLY A 146 19.60 -10.80 -12.65
CA GLY A 146 20.69 -10.84 -13.64
C GLY A 146 21.14 -9.44 -14.05
N GLU A 147 20.20 -8.56 -14.44
CA GLU A 147 20.49 -7.16 -14.78
C GLU A 147 21.15 -6.39 -13.61
N MET A 148 20.72 -6.62 -12.38
CA MET A 148 21.31 -6.07 -11.18
C MET A 148 22.78 -6.52 -11.01
N LEU A 149 23.06 -7.81 -11.21
CA LEU A 149 24.40 -8.38 -11.10
C LEU A 149 25.33 -7.88 -12.21
N ASP A 150 24.82 -7.70 -13.43
CA ASP A 150 25.60 -7.16 -14.56
C ASP A 150 26.02 -5.69 -14.32
N LYS A 151 25.19 -4.91 -13.60
CA LYS A 151 25.53 -3.54 -13.17
C LYS A 151 26.56 -3.53 -12.04
N GLY A 152 26.56 -4.51 -11.14
CA GLY A 152 27.38 -4.58 -9.94
C GLY A 152 27.03 -3.56 -8.86
N GLU A 153 26.77 -2.30 -9.23
CA GLU A 153 26.20 -1.24 -8.38
C GLU A 153 24.94 -0.67 -9.00
N CYS A 154 23.89 -0.48 -8.20
CA CYS A 154 22.61 0.01 -8.70
C CYS A 154 21.76 0.62 -7.56
N ASP A 155 20.64 1.22 -7.95
CA ASP A 155 19.56 1.56 -7.01
C ASP A 155 18.54 0.40 -6.95
N PHE A 156 18.58 -0.38 -5.89
CA PHE A 156 17.72 -1.55 -5.73
C PHE A 156 16.22 -1.20 -5.81
N VAL A 157 15.82 0.01 -5.39
CA VAL A 157 14.41 0.44 -5.47
C VAL A 157 13.97 0.53 -6.92
N ASN A 158 14.71 1.29 -7.74
CA ASN A 158 14.29 1.62 -9.11
C ASN A 158 14.65 0.53 -10.11
N ASP A 159 15.81 -0.11 -9.93
CA ASP A 159 16.30 -1.12 -10.88
C ASP A 159 15.67 -2.51 -10.70
N VAL A 160 15.20 -2.84 -9.48
CA VAL A 160 14.65 -4.17 -9.16
C VAL A 160 13.26 -4.10 -8.56
N ALA A 161 13.14 -3.48 -7.37
CA ALA A 161 11.96 -3.64 -6.53
C ALA A 161 10.71 -2.97 -7.09
N ALA A 162 10.85 -1.89 -7.83
CA ALA A 162 9.73 -1.21 -8.48
C ALA A 162 9.32 -1.89 -9.79
N ARG A 163 10.28 -2.44 -10.52
CA ARG A 163 10.03 -3.08 -11.83
C ARG A 163 9.25 -4.39 -11.70
N LEU A 164 9.55 -5.20 -10.67
CA LEU A 164 8.87 -6.48 -10.48
C LEU A 164 7.34 -6.34 -10.39
N PRO A 165 6.77 -5.61 -9.42
CA PRO A 165 5.31 -5.54 -9.28
C PRO A 165 4.63 -4.76 -10.40
N SER A 166 5.28 -3.72 -10.95
CA SER A 166 4.73 -2.94 -12.08
C SER A 166 4.57 -3.81 -13.32
N THR A 167 5.62 -4.55 -13.68
CA THR A 167 5.61 -5.45 -14.82
C THR A 167 4.54 -6.54 -14.66
N VAL A 168 4.41 -7.11 -13.44
CA VAL A 168 3.41 -8.16 -13.17
C VAL A 168 1.99 -7.63 -13.27
N ILE A 169 1.68 -6.45 -12.73
CA ILE A 169 0.32 -5.90 -12.83
C ILE A 169 -0.02 -5.46 -14.25
N PHE A 170 0.94 -4.90 -14.98
CA PHE A 170 0.74 -4.52 -16.38
C PHE A 170 0.53 -5.74 -17.28
N GLU A 171 1.21 -6.86 -17.01
CA GLU A 171 0.97 -8.15 -17.69
C GLU A 171 -0.44 -8.68 -17.41
N ILE A 172 -0.91 -8.70 -16.15
CA ILE A 172 -2.28 -9.13 -15.79
C ILE A 172 -3.34 -8.23 -16.47
N MET A 173 -3.03 -6.95 -16.64
CA MET A 173 -3.90 -5.99 -17.32
C MET A 173 -3.74 -6.01 -18.85
N GLN A 174 -2.74 -6.73 -19.36
CA GLN A 174 -2.34 -6.72 -20.79
C GLN A 174 -2.17 -5.28 -21.34
N ILE A 175 -1.46 -4.45 -20.59
CA ILE A 175 -1.09 -3.10 -20.99
C ILE A 175 0.04 -3.19 -22.03
N PRO A 176 -0.04 -2.47 -23.17
CA PRO A 176 1.05 -2.37 -24.15
C PRO A 176 2.36 -1.94 -23.48
N ARG A 177 3.47 -2.57 -23.89
CA ARG A 177 4.79 -2.35 -23.23
C ARG A 177 5.29 -0.93 -23.39
N GLU A 178 4.97 -0.28 -24.50
CA GLU A 178 5.28 1.11 -24.79
C GLU A 178 4.68 2.12 -23.81
N ASP A 179 3.64 1.73 -23.07
CA ASP A 179 2.92 2.61 -22.13
C ASP A 179 3.35 2.41 -20.66
N TRP A 180 4.23 1.43 -20.40
CA TRP A 180 4.59 1.05 -19.02
C TRP A 180 5.30 2.16 -18.27
N ASP A 181 6.27 2.85 -18.90
CA ASP A 181 7.03 3.93 -18.26
C ASP A 181 6.12 5.10 -17.87
N PHE A 182 5.19 5.45 -18.76
CA PHE A 182 4.18 6.48 -18.50
C PHE A 182 3.32 6.12 -17.26
N LEU A 183 2.79 4.92 -17.22
CA LEU A 183 1.94 4.49 -16.10
C LEU A 183 2.73 4.36 -14.80
N PHE A 184 3.97 3.92 -14.87
CA PHE A 184 4.88 3.87 -13.73
C PHE A 184 5.13 5.26 -13.12
N GLU A 185 5.46 6.25 -13.96
CA GLU A 185 5.66 7.64 -13.51
C GLU A 185 4.39 8.21 -12.88
N MET A 186 3.25 8.05 -13.54
CA MET A 186 1.97 8.56 -13.03
C MET A 186 1.56 7.88 -11.72
N ALA A 187 1.82 6.59 -11.55
CA ALA A 187 1.52 5.88 -10.31
C ALA A 187 2.36 6.39 -9.13
N ASN A 188 3.66 6.62 -9.31
CA ASN A 188 4.53 7.22 -8.29
C ASN A 188 4.03 8.61 -7.87
N ARG A 189 3.72 9.47 -8.84
CA ARG A 189 3.18 10.83 -8.60
C ARG A 189 1.84 10.79 -7.86
N GLY A 190 0.97 9.86 -8.21
CA GLY A 190 -0.34 9.69 -7.56
C GLY A 190 -0.26 9.16 -6.12
N SER A 191 0.74 8.32 -5.82
CA SER A 191 0.91 7.66 -4.52
C SER A 191 1.61 8.53 -3.48
N ALA A 192 2.58 9.34 -3.89
CA ALA A 192 3.36 10.21 -2.99
C ALA A 192 3.50 11.65 -3.55
N PRO A 193 2.36 12.37 -3.73
CA PRO A 193 2.38 13.69 -4.38
C PRO A 193 3.05 14.78 -3.52
N ALA A 194 3.30 14.52 -2.24
CA ALA A 194 4.04 15.41 -1.34
C ALA A 194 5.57 15.22 -1.43
N ASP A 195 6.03 14.11 -2.00
CA ASP A 195 7.47 13.87 -2.17
C ASP A 195 8.00 14.72 -3.33
N PRO A 196 9.08 15.50 -3.12
CA PRO A 196 9.61 16.43 -4.12
C PRO A 196 10.14 15.74 -5.39
N ASP A 197 10.49 14.47 -5.34
CA ASP A 197 10.96 13.71 -6.50
C ASP A 197 9.79 13.25 -7.40
N TYR A 198 8.58 13.14 -6.84
CA TYR A 198 7.39 12.67 -7.55
C TYR A 198 6.36 13.76 -7.79
N GLY A 199 6.21 14.70 -6.83
CA GLY A 199 5.28 15.81 -6.92
C GLY A 199 5.74 16.90 -7.88
N ASN A 200 4.76 17.59 -8.47
CA ASN A 200 5.00 18.75 -9.33
C ASN A 200 3.94 19.82 -9.04
N GLY A 201 4.35 20.93 -8.42
CA GLY A 201 3.44 22.00 -8.01
C GLY A 201 2.74 21.72 -6.67
N SER A 202 1.43 22.00 -6.57
CA SER A 202 0.68 21.70 -5.37
C SER A 202 0.39 20.20 -5.23
N VAL A 203 0.35 19.71 -3.99
CA VAL A 203 0.07 18.28 -3.67
C VAL A 203 -1.23 17.79 -4.33
N LEU A 204 -2.30 18.60 -4.22
CA LEU A 204 -3.59 18.25 -4.82
C LEU A 204 -3.55 18.24 -6.34
N GLU A 205 -2.92 19.24 -6.94
CA GLU A 205 -2.81 19.35 -8.40
C GLU A 205 -1.98 18.21 -8.98
N SER A 206 -0.81 17.93 -8.39
CA SER A 206 0.07 16.83 -8.78
C SER A 206 -0.66 15.48 -8.75
N ARG A 207 -1.38 15.21 -7.66
CA ARG A 207 -2.21 14.01 -7.52
C ARG A 207 -3.33 13.95 -8.55
N ASN A 208 -4.07 15.05 -8.74
CA ASN A 208 -5.22 15.07 -9.65
C ASN A 208 -4.77 14.86 -11.10
N GLN A 209 -3.65 15.45 -11.52
CA GLN A 209 -3.09 15.25 -12.85
C GLN A 209 -2.71 13.77 -13.08
N ALA A 210 -1.99 13.17 -12.14
CA ALA A 210 -1.57 11.78 -12.22
C ALA A 210 -2.77 10.82 -12.27
N VAL A 211 -3.72 10.99 -11.36
CA VAL A 211 -4.96 10.18 -11.32
C VAL A 211 -5.73 10.33 -12.61
N LYS A 212 -5.96 11.57 -13.09
CA LYS A 212 -6.69 11.82 -14.35
C LYS A 212 -6.02 11.17 -15.55
N ALA A 213 -4.69 11.20 -15.62
CA ALA A 213 -3.92 10.60 -16.71
C ALA A 213 -4.12 9.08 -16.75
N ILE A 214 -3.99 8.40 -15.60
CA ILE A 214 -4.20 6.95 -15.51
C ILE A 214 -5.66 6.59 -15.80
N LEU A 215 -6.63 7.34 -15.25
CA LEU A 215 -8.05 7.10 -15.51
C LEU A 215 -8.37 7.17 -16.99
N GLY A 216 -7.93 8.24 -17.68
CA GLY A 216 -8.15 8.43 -19.11
C GLY A 216 -7.60 7.26 -19.91
N TYR A 217 -6.36 6.87 -19.65
CA TYR A 217 -5.71 5.73 -20.30
C TYR A 217 -6.51 4.42 -20.11
N ILE A 218 -6.88 4.10 -18.87
CA ILE A 218 -7.63 2.87 -18.54
C ILE A 218 -9.02 2.87 -19.21
N ILE A 219 -9.72 4.00 -19.20
CA ILE A 219 -11.04 4.12 -19.83
C ILE A 219 -10.94 3.89 -21.34
N ASP A 220 -9.96 4.48 -22.01
CA ASP A 220 -9.79 4.31 -23.44
C ASP A 220 -9.39 2.88 -23.81
N LEU A 221 -8.52 2.25 -23.03
CA LEU A 221 -8.18 0.85 -23.21
C LEU A 221 -9.41 -0.06 -22.98
N ALA A 222 -10.23 0.22 -21.97
CA ALA A 222 -11.45 -0.53 -21.69
C ALA A 222 -12.49 -0.39 -22.82
N LYS A 223 -12.63 0.77 -23.46
CA LYS A 223 -13.48 0.94 -24.66
C LYS A 223 -13.05 0.02 -25.79
N CYS A 224 -11.75 -0.10 -26.03
CA CYS A 224 -11.23 -1.05 -27.01
C CYS A 224 -11.55 -2.50 -26.63
N ARG A 225 -11.40 -2.87 -25.35
CA ARG A 225 -11.70 -4.23 -24.86
C ARG A 225 -13.19 -4.58 -24.89
N ARG A 226 -14.11 -3.61 -24.72
CA ARG A 226 -15.55 -3.88 -24.88
C ARG A 226 -15.92 -4.40 -26.27
N ALA A 227 -15.23 -3.93 -27.32
CA ALA A 227 -15.47 -4.38 -28.69
C ALA A 227 -14.93 -5.82 -28.94
N SER A 228 -13.85 -6.20 -28.25
CA SER A 228 -13.23 -7.52 -28.34
C SER A 228 -12.64 -7.93 -27.00
N PRO A 229 -13.47 -8.44 -26.06
CA PRO A 229 -12.99 -8.82 -24.74
C PRO A 229 -12.01 -9.98 -24.80
N GLY A 230 -10.89 -9.84 -24.07
CA GLY A 230 -9.91 -10.89 -23.81
C GLY A 230 -10.10 -11.52 -22.42
N ASP A 231 -9.07 -12.23 -21.97
CA ASP A 231 -9.02 -12.80 -20.61
C ASP A 231 -8.14 -11.97 -19.66
N ASP A 232 -7.99 -10.69 -19.93
CA ASP A 232 -7.21 -9.74 -19.14
C ASP A 232 -8.09 -8.97 -18.13
N LEU A 233 -7.45 -8.33 -17.15
CA LEU A 233 -8.15 -7.59 -16.09
C LEU A 233 -8.88 -6.34 -16.63
N ILE A 234 -8.39 -5.70 -17.70
CA ILE A 234 -9.09 -4.57 -18.35
C ILE A 234 -10.37 -5.07 -19.01
N SER A 235 -10.35 -6.23 -19.67
CA SER A 235 -11.57 -6.85 -20.23
C SER A 235 -12.59 -7.18 -19.15
N VAL A 236 -12.13 -7.62 -17.96
CA VAL A 236 -13.02 -7.80 -16.79
C VAL A 236 -13.65 -6.49 -16.38
N LEU A 237 -12.87 -5.43 -16.22
CA LEU A 237 -13.40 -4.11 -15.86
C LEU A 237 -14.40 -3.59 -16.91
N ALA A 238 -14.09 -3.77 -18.19
CA ALA A 238 -14.93 -3.30 -19.30
C ALA A 238 -16.28 -4.01 -19.40
N THR A 239 -16.38 -5.26 -18.90
CA THR A 239 -17.58 -6.11 -19.03
C THR A 239 -18.27 -6.44 -17.70
N ALA A 240 -17.67 -6.08 -16.56
CA ALA A 240 -18.22 -6.37 -15.24
C ALA A 240 -19.54 -5.63 -15.00
N THR A 241 -20.41 -6.30 -14.24
CA THR A 241 -21.67 -5.73 -13.76
C THR A 241 -21.75 -5.82 -12.25
N VAL A 242 -22.40 -4.83 -11.63
CA VAL A 242 -22.76 -4.83 -10.22
C VAL A 242 -24.28 -4.74 -10.16
N ASP A 243 -24.94 -5.75 -9.56
CA ASP A 243 -26.40 -5.90 -9.54
C ASP A 243 -27.04 -5.85 -10.95
N GLY A 244 -26.36 -6.42 -11.94
CA GLY A 244 -26.79 -6.45 -13.33
C GLY A 244 -26.55 -5.15 -14.11
N VAL A 245 -26.02 -4.11 -13.47
CA VAL A 245 -25.70 -2.83 -14.11
C VAL A 245 -24.22 -2.81 -14.50
N PRO A 246 -23.86 -2.52 -15.76
CA PRO A 246 -22.47 -2.37 -16.17
C PRO A 246 -21.75 -1.28 -15.38
N LEU A 247 -20.45 -1.46 -15.13
CA LEU A 247 -19.62 -0.41 -14.54
C LEU A 247 -19.59 0.83 -15.45
N THR A 248 -19.70 2.00 -14.84
CA THR A 248 -19.50 3.27 -15.52
C THR A 248 -18.03 3.45 -15.93
N ASP A 249 -17.73 4.34 -16.88
CA ASP A 249 -16.37 4.64 -17.28
C ASP A 249 -15.54 5.18 -16.08
N GLU A 250 -16.16 5.94 -15.18
CA GLU A 250 -15.51 6.40 -13.94
C GLU A 250 -15.14 5.22 -13.03
N GLU A 251 -16.05 4.27 -12.79
CA GLU A 251 -15.77 3.08 -11.99
C GLU A 251 -14.68 2.21 -12.61
N ILE A 252 -14.67 2.05 -13.93
CA ILE A 252 -13.62 1.35 -14.67
C ILE A 252 -12.28 2.03 -14.47
N GLY A 253 -12.22 3.35 -14.72
CA GLY A 253 -11.00 4.14 -14.56
C GLY A 253 -10.43 4.06 -13.13
N TYR A 254 -11.28 4.25 -12.12
CA TYR A 254 -10.84 4.23 -10.71
C TYR A 254 -10.42 2.84 -10.24
N ASN A 255 -11.07 1.77 -10.67
CA ASN A 255 -10.60 0.42 -10.34
C ASN A 255 -9.32 0.06 -11.08
N GLY A 256 -9.15 0.50 -12.35
CA GLY A 256 -7.89 0.37 -13.06
C GLY A 256 -6.74 1.13 -12.38
N PHE A 257 -6.98 2.38 -11.98
CA PHE A 257 -6.04 3.16 -11.17
C PHE A 257 -5.67 2.43 -9.87
N MET A 258 -6.65 1.89 -9.16
CA MET A 258 -6.41 1.12 -7.93
C MET A 258 -5.47 -0.07 -8.19
N PHE A 259 -5.70 -0.85 -9.27
CA PHE A 259 -4.84 -1.98 -9.59
C PHE A 259 -3.40 -1.56 -9.89
N VAL A 260 -3.22 -0.49 -10.66
CA VAL A 260 -1.89 0.05 -10.94
C VAL A 260 -1.21 0.53 -9.66
N ALA A 261 -1.85 1.42 -8.89
CA ALA A 261 -1.23 2.03 -7.71
C ALA A 261 -1.01 1.03 -6.56
N ALA A 262 -2.05 0.26 -6.20
CA ALA A 262 -1.96 -0.67 -5.08
C ALA A 262 -1.07 -1.89 -5.38
N GLY A 263 -1.08 -2.36 -6.64
CA GLY A 263 -0.28 -3.50 -7.07
C GLY A 263 1.21 -3.20 -7.08
N GLN A 264 1.60 -1.98 -7.40
CA GLN A 264 2.99 -1.55 -7.55
C GLN A 264 3.64 -1.18 -6.21
N GLU A 265 3.08 -0.19 -5.53
CA GLU A 265 3.72 0.51 -4.40
C GLU A 265 3.98 -0.40 -3.19
N THR A 266 2.98 -1.21 -2.85
CA THR A 266 3.02 -1.99 -1.61
C THR A 266 4.03 -3.14 -1.67
N THR A 267 4.12 -3.83 -2.79
CA THR A 267 5.09 -4.94 -2.99
C THR A 267 6.51 -4.40 -3.11
N ARG A 268 6.72 -3.28 -3.83
CA ARG A 268 8.00 -2.56 -3.89
C ARG A 268 8.51 -2.24 -2.48
N ASN A 269 7.66 -1.61 -1.67
CA ASN A 269 8.04 -1.16 -0.33
C ASN A 269 8.29 -2.33 0.64
N SER A 270 7.55 -3.44 0.51
CA SER A 270 7.81 -4.66 1.28
C SER A 270 9.15 -5.29 0.92
N LEU A 271 9.45 -5.42 -0.37
CA LEU A 271 10.69 -6.01 -0.87
C LEU A 271 11.92 -5.19 -0.46
N THR A 272 11.88 -3.88 -0.71
CA THR A 272 13.01 -2.99 -0.38
C THR A 272 13.32 -2.98 1.11
N ALA A 273 12.28 -2.89 1.95
CA ALA A 273 12.46 -2.92 3.40
C ALA A 273 12.95 -4.28 3.90
N GLY A 274 12.47 -5.37 3.30
CA GLY A 274 12.92 -6.72 3.62
C GLY A 274 14.40 -6.94 3.31
N ILE A 275 14.84 -6.55 2.11
CA ILE A 275 16.26 -6.63 1.72
C ILE A 275 17.12 -5.73 2.61
N ALA A 276 16.70 -4.49 2.90
CA ALA A 276 17.41 -3.60 3.80
C ALA A 276 17.59 -4.21 5.22
N GLN A 277 16.59 -4.94 5.70
CA GLN A 277 16.70 -5.65 7.00
C GLN A 277 17.60 -6.88 6.90
N LEU A 278 17.55 -7.64 5.82
CA LEU A 278 18.47 -8.77 5.62
C LEU A 278 19.93 -8.34 5.52
N ILE A 279 20.22 -7.15 4.96
CA ILE A 279 21.57 -6.56 4.98
C ILE A 279 22.00 -6.20 6.41
N LYS A 280 21.07 -5.62 7.21
CA LYS A 280 21.34 -5.20 8.60
C LYS A 280 21.38 -6.38 9.59
N ALA A 281 20.75 -7.50 9.24
CA ALA A 281 20.67 -8.71 10.07
C ALA A 281 21.28 -9.91 9.32
N PRO A 282 22.61 -10.01 9.21
CA PRO A 282 23.29 -11.04 8.43
C PRO A 282 23.03 -12.47 8.95
N ASP A 283 22.69 -12.62 10.22
CA ASP A 283 22.23 -13.89 10.80
C ASP A 283 20.92 -14.36 10.16
N GLN A 284 19.98 -13.47 9.89
CA GLN A 284 18.73 -13.81 9.21
C GLN A 284 18.97 -14.19 7.73
N MET A 285 19.90 -13.52 7.05
CA MET A 285 20.31 -13.90 5.70
C MET A 285 20.98 -15.28 5.67
N GLN A 286 21.88 -15.57 6.61
CA GLN A 286 22.51 -16.89 6.74
C GLN A 286 21.48 -17.98 7.04
N ARG A 287 20.54 -17.71 7.93
CA ARG A 287 19.44 -18.62 8.28
C ARG A 287 18.56 -18.91 7.06
N LEU A 288 18.25 -17.90 6.23
CA LEU A 288 17.47 -18.07 5.00
C LEU A 288 18.24 -18.93 3.97
N ARG A 289 19.56 -18.71 3.83
CA ARG A 289 20.42 -19.49 2.94
C ARG A 289 20.53 -20.95 3.38
N ALA A 290 20.58 -21.20 4.68
CA ALA A 290 20.64 -22.55 5.25
C ALA A 290 19.30 -23.29 5.22
N ASN A 291 18.18 -22.57 5.23
CA ASN A 291 16.83 -23.14 5.21
C ASN A 291 15.91 -22.38 4.25
N PRO A 292 15.86 -22.74 2.95
CA PRO A 292 15.00 -22.09 1.97
C PRO A 292 13.49 -22.24 2.25
N ASP A 293 13.04 -23.16 3.13
CA ASP A 293 11.63 -23.27 3.52
C ASP A 293 11.13 -22.00 4.21
N LEU A 294 12.01 -21.18 4.77
CA LEU A 294 11.70 -19.89 5.32
C LEU A 294 11.16 -18.88 4.27
N LEU A 295 11.33 -19.13 2.98
CA LEU A 295 10.66 -18.39 1.90
C LEU A 295 9.13 -18.46 2.01
N GLN A 296 8.56 -19.39 2.76
CA GLN A 296 7.10 -19.46 2.98
C GLN A 296 6.62 -18.42 4.01
N THR A 297 7.45 -18.06 5.00
CA THR A 297 7.10 -17.11 6.08
C THR A 297 7.65 -15.71 5.85
N LEU A 298 8.74 -15.59 5.12
CA LEU A 298 9.46 -14.36 4.85
C LEU A 298 8.60 -13.24 4.24
N PRO A 299 7.69 -13.48 3.27
CA PRO A 299 6.85 -12.41 2.72
C PRO A 299 5.96 -11.74 3.77
N ASP A 300 5.40 -12.51 4.69
CA ASP A 300 4.55 -11.98 5.76
C ASP A 300 5.36 -11.16 6.76
N GLU A 301 6.61 -11.54 7.06
CA GLU A 301 7.49 -10.73 7.90
C GLU A 301 7.93 -9.43 7.20
N PHE A 302 8.19 -9.45 5.89
CA PHE A 302 8.48 -8.24 5.11
C PHE A 302 7.31 -7.24 5.22
N VAL A 303 6.09 -7.72 5.02
CA VAL A 303 4.88 -6.91 5.10
C VAL A 303 4.62 -6.43 6.52
N ARG A 304 4.78 -7.28 7.55
CA ARG A 304 4.64 -6.88 8.95
C ARG A 304 5.64 -5.81 9.32
N TRP A 305 6.91 -6.02 8.93
CA TRP A 305 8.03 -5.17 9.30
C TRP A 305 7.89 -3.73 8.80
N ARG A 306 7.52 -3.54 7.54
CA ARG A 306 7.38 -2.19 6.99
C ARG A 306 5.96 -1.66 7.05
N SER A 307 4.95 -2.54 6.94
CA SER A 307 3.55 -2.12 6.79
C SER A 307 3.41 -1.07 5.69
N PRO A 308 3.54 -1.45 4.40
CA PRO A 308 3.67 -0.50 3.30
C PRO A 308 2.46 0.45 3.17
N LEU A 309 1.25 0.01 3.55
CA LEU A 309 0.11 0.88 3.85
C LEU A 309 0.09 1.12 5.37
N THR A 310 0.28 2.38 5.78
CA THR A 310 0.44 2.72 7.20
C THR A 310 -0.87 2.68 7.97
N HIS A 311 -1.97 3.06 7.32
CA HIS A 311 -3.29 3.19 7.94
C HIS A 311 -4.43 3.00 6.94
N VAL A 312 -5.63 2.81 7.48
CA VAL A 312 -6.90 2.98 6.76
C VAL A 312 -7.80 3.94 7.52
N LEU A 313 -8.61 4.71 6.77
CA LEU A 313 -9.67 5.56 7.31
C LEU A 313 -11.00 4.80 7.25
N ARG A 314 -11.81 4.99 8.28
CA ARG A 314 -13.23 4.57 8.31
C ARG A 314 -14.08 5.69 8.89
N THR A 315 -15.37 5.65 8.60
CA THR A 315 -16.35 6.57 9.19
C THR A 315 -17.36 5.78 10.00
N ALA A 316 -17.58 6.17 11.25
CA ALA A 316 -18.61 5.57 12.09
C ALA A 316 -19.99 5.77 11.47
N THR A 317 -20.79 4.71 11.40
CA THR A 317 -22.14 4.76 10.81
C THR A 317 -23.23 5.00 11.85
N GLN A 318 -22.90 4.91 13.13
CA GLN A 318 -23.78 5.09 14.29
C GLN A 318 -22.98 5.49 15.52
N ASP A 319 -23.64 5.99 16.56
CA ASP A 319 -23.05 6.19 17.87
C ASP A 319 -22.66 4.85 18.48
N MET A 320 -21.45 4.76 19.05
CA MET A 320 -20.96 3.53 19.71
C MET A 320 -19.92 3.83 20.76
N GLU A 321 -19.57 2.85 21.56
CA GLU A 321 -18.40 2.87 22.45
C GLU A 321 -17.29 2.02 21.85
N LEU A 322 -16.07 2.55 21.82
CA LEU A 322 -14.88 1.84 21.37
C LEU A 322 -13.69 2.18 22.29
N GLY A 323 -13.15 1.18 22.98
CA GLY A 323 -12.03 1.37 23.89
C GLY A 323 -12.30 2.37 25.01
N GLY A 324 -13.52 2.41 25.55
CA GLY A 324 -13.95 3.35 26.59
C GLY A 324 -14.20 4.77 26.10
N GLN A 325 -14.15 5.02 24.80
CA GLN A 325 -14.43 6.33 24.18
C GLN A 325 -15.77 6.30 23.46
N ARG A 326 -16.52 7.40 23.59
CA ARG A 326 -17.78 7.57 22.85
C ARG A 326 -17.50 8.08 21.44
N ILE A 327 -17.69 7.23 20.45
CA ILE A 327 -17.61 7.53 19.03
C ILE A 327 -19.00 7.94 18.54
N ARG A 328 -19.11 9.05 17.84
CA ARG A 328 -20.37 9.52 17.26
C ARG A 328 -20.51 9.10 15.81
N GLU A 329 -21.74 8.99 15.35
CA GLU A 329 -21.99 8.84 13.92
C GLU A 329 -21.33 9.97 13.12
N GLY A 330 -20.63 9.60 12.03
CA GLY A 330 -19.88 10.54 11.20
C GLY A 330 -18.44 10.79 11.65
N ASP A 331 -18.03 10.34 12.85
CA ASP A 331 -16.64 10.46 13.27
C ASP A 331 -15.72 9.65 12.37
N TRP A 332 -14.53 10.20 12.12
CA TRP A 332 -13.45 9.51 11.44
C TRP A 332 -12.65 8.66 12.41
N LEU A 333 -12.27 7.46 11.97
CA LEU A 333 -11.38 6.57 12.70
C LEU A 333 -10.21 6.21 11.79
N VAL A 334 -9.01 6.46 12.24
CA VAL A 334 -7.77 6.10 11.54
C VAL A 334 -7.16 4.90 12.23
N ALA A 335 -7.20 3.76 11.57
CA ALA A 335 -6.64 2.50 12.06
C ALA A 335 -5.19 2.36 11.59
N TRP A 336 -4.22 2.55 12.52
CA TRP A 336 -2.79 2.53 12.24
C TRP A 336 -2.28 1.10 12.14
N ILE A 337 -2.24 0.53 10.92
CA ILE A 337 -1.76 -0.83 10.64
C ILE A 337 -0.31 -1.00 11.07
N ALA A 338 0.53 -0.01 10.79
CA ALA A 338 1.95 -0.04 11.14
C ALA A 338 2.17 -0.09 12.66
N SER A 339 1.32 0.57 13.44
CA SER A 339 1.29 0.47 14.90
C SER A 339 0.84 -0.92 15.37
N ALA A 340 -0.29 -1.41 14.84
CA ALA A 340 -0.86 -2.70 15.19
C ALA A 340 0.11 -3.86 14.93
N ASN A 341 0.88 -3.79 13.85
CA ASN A 341 1.90 -4.79 13.49
C ASN A 341 3.13 -4.79 14.40
N ARG A 342 3.18 -3.86 15.37
CA ARG A 342 4.22 -3.75 16.42
C ARG A 342 3.64 -3.81 17.83
N ASP A 343 2.39 -4.26 17.96
CA ASP A 343 1.72 -4.36 19.25
C ASP A 343 2.31 -5.52 20.06
N GLU A 344 2.92 -5.17 21.18
CA GLU A 344 3.60 -6.07 22.11
C GLU A 344 2.65 -7.04 22.83
N THR A 345 1.33 -6.78 22.79
CA THR A 345 0.31 -7.69 23.34
C THR A 345 0.01 -8.87 22.40
N VAL A 346 0.42 -8.77 21.12
CA VAL A 346 0.15 -9.76 20.08
C VAL A 346 1.42 -10.37 19.51
N PHE A 347 2.46 -9.58 19.35
CA PHE A 347 3.74 -10.00 18.80
C PHE A 347 4.81 -10.06 19.87
N ALA A 348 5.32 -11.26 20.16
CA ALA A 348 6.54 -11.38 20.97
C ALA A 348 7.70 -10.69 20.24
N ASP A 349 8.45 -9.85 20.97
CA ASP A 349 9.58 -9.08 20.43
C ASP A 349 9.23 -8.38 19.09
N PRO A 350 8.24 -7.47 19.08
CA PRO A 350 7.68 -6.90 17.84
C PRO A 350 8.70 -6.09 17.04
N PHE A 351 9.78 -5.62 17.66
CA PHE A 351 10.89 -4.88 17.06
C PHE A 351 12.06 -5.76 16.64
N THR A 352 11.92 -7.09 16.76
CA THR A 352 12.86 -8.06 16.18
C THR A 352 12.35 -8.51 14.82
N PHE A 353 13.21 -8.38 13.80
CA PHE A 353 12.96 -8.91 12.47
C PHE A 353 13.27 -10.41 12.46
N ASP A 354 12.24 -11.23 12.23
CA ASP A 354 12.35 -12.69 12.23
C ASP A 354 11.63 -13.28 11.02
N ILE A 355 12.40 -13.70 10.01
CA ILE A 355 11.87 -14.29 8.77
C ILE A 355 11.10 -15.62 8.98
N GLY A 356 11.25 -16.24 10.14
CA GLY A 356 10.54 -17.47 10.53
C GLY A 356 9.40 -17.25 11.50
N ARG A 357 8.99 -16.01 11.76
CA ARG A 357 7.96 -15.67 12.74
C ARG A 357 6.68 -16.47 12.55
N LYS A 358 6.30 -17.22 13.60
CA LYS A 358 5.05 -17.98 13.70
C LYS A 358 4.54 -17.98 15.15
N PRO A 359 3.26 -17.60 15.41
CA PRO A 359 2.33 -17.02 14.45
C PRO A 359 2.75 -15.61 14.00
N ASN A 360 2.30 -15.19 12.80
CA ASN A 360 2.49 -13.84 12.29
C ASN A 360 1.14 -13.25 11.83
N PRO A 361 0.23 -12.91 12.76
CA PRO A 361 -1.11 -12.45 12.44
C PRO A 361 -1.15 -10.96 12.06
N HIS A 362 -0.20 -10.49 11.24
CA HIS A 362 -0.13 -9.08 10.89
C HIS A 362 -1.35 -8.60 10.08
N LEU A 363 -1.69 -7.32 10.22
CA LEU A 363 -2.80 -6.65 9.53
C LEU A 363 -2.38 -5.94 8.24
N GLY A 364 -1.16 -6.15 7.74
CA GLY A 364 -0.64 -5.50 6.53
C GLY A 364 -1.41 -5.86 5.25
N PHE A 365 -2.12 -6.99 5.24
CA PHE A 365 -3.07 -7.34 4.19
C PHE A 365 -4.52 -7.05 4.55
N GLY A 366 -4.79 -6.33 5.62
CA GLY A 366 -6.15 -6.14 6.13
C GLY A 366 -6.74 -7.41 6.74
N ALA A 367 -8.05 -7.42 6.94
CA ALA A 367 -8.80 -8.57 7.44
C ALA A 367 -10.24 -8.57 6.89
N ALA A 368 -10.96 -9.68 7.08
CA ALA A 368 -12.37 -9.89 6.70
C ALA A 368 -12.65 -9.53 5.24
N ASP A 369 -13.73 -8.82 4.97
CA ASP A 369 -14.18 -8.48 3.62
C ASP A 369 -13.15 -7.65 2.84
N HIS A 370 -12.41 -6.79 3.54
CA HIS A 370 -11.35 -5.96 2.97
C HIS A 370 -9.95 -6.61 3.00
N PHE A 371 -9.85 -7.93 3.22
CA PHE A 371 -8.57 -8.63 3.03
C PHE A 371 -8.01 -8.38 1.63
N CYS A 372 -6.71 -8.08 1.52
CA CYS A 372 -6.06 -7.69 0.28
C CYS A 372 -6.35 -8.68 -0.87
N LEU A 373 -6.91 -8.17 -1.96
CA LEU A 373 -7.22 -8.96 -3.15
C LEU A 373 -5.95 -9.56 -3.77
N GLY A 374 -4.86 -8.79 -3.80
CA GLY A 374 -3.56 -9.19 -4.32
C GLY A 374 -2.63 -9.87 -3.30
N GLY A 375 -3.12 -10.24 -2.10
CA GLY A 375 -2.26 -10.76 -1.03
C GLY A 375 -1.51 -12.05 -1.37
N LEU A 376 -2.11 -12.94 -2.18
CA LEU A 376 -1.44 -14.13 -2.70
C LEU A 376 -0.42 -13.79 -3.79
N LEU A 377 -0.75 -12.84 -4.67
CA LEU A 377 0.15 -12.36 -5.72
C LEU A 377 1.39 -11.68 -5.12
N ALA A 378 1.23 -10.84 -4.11
CA ALA A 378 2.35 -10.21 -3.41
C ALA A 378 3.30 -11.25 -2.80
N ARG A 379 2.75 -12.27 -2.11
CA ARG A 379 3.55 -13.37 -1.56
C ARG A 379 4.28 -14.17 -2.64
N LEU A 380 3.63 -14.42 -3.78
CA LEU A 380 4.25 -15.09 -4.92
C LEU A 380 5.45 -14.28 -5.44
N GLN A 381 5.26 -12.98 -5.69
CA GLN A 381 6.32 -12.10 -6.18
C GLN A 381 7.51 -12.04 -5.21
N LEU A 382 7.24 -11.81 -3.92
CA LEU A 382 8.28 -11.76 -2.88
C LEU A 382 9.04 -13.09 -2.77
N ARG A 383 8.35 -14.23 -2.86
CA ARG A 383 9.03 -15.54 -2.87
C ARG A 383 9.91 -15.70 -4.10
N ARG A 384 9.41 -15.42 -5.30
CA ARG A 384 10.14 -15.66 -6.54
C ARG A 384 11.37 -14.76 -6.68
N ILE A 385 11.27 -13.47 -6.33
CA ILE A 385 12.44 -12.60 -6.36
C ILE A 385 13.49 -13.03 -5.31
N MET A 386 13.06 -13.45 -4.12
CA MET A 386 13.96 -13.94 -3.09
C MET A 386 14.57 -15.29 -3.44
N THR A 387 13.85 -16.16 -4.18
CA THR A 387 14.43 -17.41 -4.75
C THR A 387 15.56 -17.08 -5.71
N ALA A 388 15.31 -16.22 -6.71
CA ALA A 388 16.34 -15.79 -7.67
C ALA A 388 17.52 -15.10 -6.97
N PHE A 389 17.24 -14.28 -5.96
CA PHE A 389 18.27 -13.64 -5.15
C PHE A 389 19.17 -14.67 -4.45
N LEU A 390 18.61 -15.67 -3.79
CA LEU A 390 19.37 -16.70 -3.08
C LEU A 390 20.19 -17.57 -4.04
N GLU A 391 19.69 -17.82 -5.25
CA GLU A 391 20.37 -18.62 -6.27
C GLU A 391 21.56 -17.90 -6.88
N HIS A 392 21.46 -16.59 -7.14
CA HIS A 392 22.44 -15.86 -7.95
C HIS A 392 23.29 -14.86 -7.19
N VAL A 393 22.82 -14.32 -6.05
CA VAL A 393 23.53 -13.29 -5.28
C VAL A 393 24.34 -13.93 -4.16
N GLU A 394 25.66 -13.74 -4.16
CA GLU A 394 26.55 -14.14 -3.08
C GLU A 394 26.48 -13.13 -1.91
N ASP A 395 26.59 -11.85 -2.24
CA ASP A 395 26.64 -10.76 -1.26
C ASP A 395 25.95 -9.50 -1.77
N ILE A 396 25.43 -8.70 -0.84
CA ILE A 396 24.82 -7.40 -1.08
C ILE A 396 25.14 -6.47 0.09
N GLU A 397 25.56 -5.27 -0.22
CA GLU A 397 25.85 -4.22 0.78
C GLU A 397 25.26 -2.87 0.36
N LEU A 398 24.95 -2.00 1.34
CA LEU A 398 24.59 -0.61 1.07
C LEU A 398 25.84 0.19 0.72
N THR A 399 25.79 0.97 -0.37
CA THR A 399 26.86 1.89 -0.77
C THR A 399 26.56 3.36 -0.43
N GLY A 400 25.39 3.63 0.11
CA GLY A 400 24.96 4.97 0.51
C GLY A 400 23.75 4.96 1.44
N ALA A 401 23.24 6.14 1.76
CA ALA A 401 22.06 6.28 2.60
C ALA A 401 20.81 5.79 1.87
N ILE A 402 19.90 5.18 2.63
CA ILE A 402 18.54 4.88 2.15
C ILE A 402 17.71 6.15 2.26
N GLU A 403 17.02 6.52 1.19
CA GLU A 403 16.10 7.66 1.19
C GLU A 403 14.64 7.18 1.31
N ASN A 404 13.91 7.70 2.30
CA ASN A 404 12.52 7.38 2.53
C ASN A 404 11.58 8.21 1.63
N VAL A 405 10.40 7.66 1.32
CA VAL A 405 9.31 8.39 0.66
C VAL A 405 8.61 9.28 1.68
N ALA A 406 8.42 10.54 1.37
CA ALA A 406 7.64 11.47 2.18
C ALA A 406 6.13 11.23 1.96
N SER A 407 5.55 10.34 2.77
CA SER A 407 4.13 9.99 2.69
C SER A 407 3.63 9.48 4.05
N HIS A 408 2.48 10.02 4.53
CA HIS A 408 1.83 9.47 5.72
C HIS A 408 0.98 8.22 5.39
N GLN A 409 0.64 8.01 4.12
CA GLN A 409 -0.16 6.88 3.67
C GLN A 409 0.68 5.63 3.35
N PHE A 410 1.83 5.83 2.71
CA PHE A 410 2.72 4.75 2.31
C PHE A 410 4.06 4.84 3.03
N SER A 411 4.53 3.71 3.55
CA SER A 411 5.85 3.58 4.15
C SER A 411 6.77 2.83 3.18
N GLY A 412 7.78 3.49 2.64
CA GLY A 412 8.67 2.92 1.62
C GLY A 412 9.96 3.70 1.45
N PHE A 413 10.80 3.19 0.56
CA PHE A 413 12.04 3.82 0.15
C PHE A 413 11.91 4.32 -1.29
N LYS A 414 12.46 5.49 -1.58
CA LYS A 414 12.59 6.01 -2.94
C LYS A 414 13.95 5.72 -3.57
N ARG A 415 14.99 5.51 -2.74
CA ARG A 415 16.33 5.09 -3.18
C ARG A 415 17.00 4.16 -2.16
N MET A 416 17.69 3.16 -2.67
CA MET A 416 18.50 2.24 -1.88
C MET A 416 19.71 1.82 -2.70
N PRO A 417 20.83 2.59 -2.66
CA PRO A 417 22.04 2.29 -3.40
C PRO A 417 22.71 1.06 -2.82
N VAL A 418 23.00 0.07 -3.67
CA VAL A 418 23.61 -1.20 -3.28
C VAL A 418 24.74 -1.58 -4.22
N ARG A 419 25.71 -2.35 -3.69
CA ARG A 419 26.68 -3.14 -4.43
C ARG A 419 26.35 -4.61 -4.24
N VAL A 420 26.42 -5.38 -5.32
CA VAL A 420 26.11 -6.79 -5.33
C VAL A 420 27.24 -7.62 -5.92
N LYS A 421 27.37 -8.86 -5.43
CA LYS A 421 28.34 -9.84 -5.91
C LYS A 421 27.61 -11.10 -6.35
N ALA A 422 27.90 -11.56 -7.58
CA ALA A 422 27.36 -12.81 -8.10
C ALA A 422 27.95 -14.02 -7.39
N ARG A 423 27.12 -15.04 -7.17
CA ARG A 423 27.61 -16.35 -6.73
C ARG A 423 28.49 -16.97 -7.81
N SER A 424 29.67 -17.45 -7.39
CA SER A 424 30.49 -18.28 -8.26
C SER A 424 29.69 -19.53 -8.62
N ARG A 425 29.49 -19.78 -9.93
CA ARG A 425 28.95 -21.08 -10.36
C ARG A 425 29.94 -22.15 -9.91
N VAL A 426 29.53 -23.00 -8.98
CA VAL A 426 30.23 -24.27 -8.76
C VAL A 426 30.04 -25.07 -10.05
N ILE A 427 31.06 -25.10 -10.89
CA ILE A 427 31.09 -26.01 -12.05
C ILE A 427 31.17 -27.43 -11.45
N ALA A 428 30.03 -28.12 -11.43
CA ALA A 428 29.95 -29.51 -10.99
C ALA A 428 30.47 -30.44 -12.09
#